data_da3b4ddc3b39a6397cdc81adb29658c0
#
_entry.id   da3b4ddc3b39a6397cdc81adb29658c0
#
_cell.length_a   1.000
_cell.length_b   1.000
_cell.length_c   1.000
_cell.angle_alpha   90.00
_cell.angle_beta   90.00
_cell.angle_gamma   90.00
#
_symmetry.space_group_name_H-M   'P 1'
#
loop_
_entity.id
_entity.type
_entity.pdbx_description
1 polymer ?
#
loop_
_entity_poly.entity_id
_entity_poly.type
_entity_poly.pdbx_seq_one_letter_code
_entity_poly.pdbx_strand_id
1 'polypeptide(L)'
;MTRYAWIVTTLLLGVAAWGQSKAAAGKQDYLALAGARLYYEECGTGPNLVLLHDGLLHSVVWDDMWPALCGKYHVVRYDRRGYGRSEVATAPFSPVDDLLLVMRRARMERAVLVGSSSGTALALDFAIAHPERVEGLFLIGPVVHGMRSSEYFLQRGNVASAPLANGDVKAAAENWSKDPFQVSGERPEARKKIFDTLVANPQNFRVPGQFELRPSPPTVTRLSDVQAPTLAIVGDGDIADVHAFAGAVQAAVPIARREVWKGDGHLIQMEKPADLTARLDAFVAVAERKIVTVSPAILREYVGTYALGSPPAKIELEKDRLVLEIGGDVDVPLFAASESLFFVRTTGTELEFERNAAGKVTAVFIHNPDGVRVRCPRT
;
A
#
# COMPACT_ATOMS: atom_id res chain seq x y z
N MET A 1 35.61 -36.38 64.50
CA MET A 1 35.01 -35.05 64.38
C MET A 1 35.39 -34.49 63.01
N THR A 2 34.59 -34.74 62.00
CA THR A 2 34.88 -34.38 60.61
C THR A 2 33.84 -33.33 60.18
N ARG A 3 34.31 -32.10 59.91
CA ARG A 3 33.47 -30.98 59.47
C ARG A 3 33.33 -31.02 57.93
N TYR A 4 32.12 -31.15 57.42
CA TYR A 4 31.80 -30.98 56.00
C TYR A 4 31.54 -29.52 55.72
N ALA A 5 32.32 -28.91 54.81
CA ALA A 5 32.10 -27.60 54.25
C ALA A 5 31.20 -27.71 52.99
N TRP A 6 30.07 -27.03 52.99
CA TRP A 6 29.18 -26.87 51.83
C TRP A 6 29.65 -25.72 50.98
N ILE A 7 30.04 -25.99 49.73
CA ILE A 7 30.31 -24.94 48.72
C ILE A 7 28.98 -24.63 48.04
N VAL A 8 28.48 -23.42 48.24
CA VAL A 8 27.32 -22.88 47.54
C VAL A 8 27.84 -22.22 46.24
N THR A 9 27.60 -22.86 45.11
CA THR A 9 27.90 -22.28 43.79
C THR A 9 26.72 -21.42 43.35
N THR A 10 26.90 -20.11 43.39
CA THR A 10 25.92 -19.14 42.92
C THR A 10 25.99 -19.07 41.40
N LEU A 11 25.00 -19.63 40.69
CA LEU A 11 24.81 -19.44 39.24
C LEU A 11 24.25 -18.01 39.04
N LEU A 12 25.07 -17.14 38.47
CA LEU A 12 24.65 -15.85 37.94
C LEU A 12 24.00 -16.11 36.57
N LEU A 13 22.68 -16.13 36.54
CA LEU A 13 21.89 -16.04 35.30
C LEU A 13 22.03 -14.62 34.74
N GLY A 14 22.87 -14.49 33.74
CA GLY A 14 22.95 -13.27 32.93
C GLY A 14 21.64 -13.08 32.16
N VAL A 15 20.81 -12.16 32.63
CA VAL A 15 19.66 -11.65 31.86
C VAL A 15 20.24 -10.83 30.70
N ALA A 16 20.24 -11.40 29.50
CA ALA A 16 20.50 -10.62 28.30
C ALA A 16 19.40 -9.57 28.17
N ALA A 17 19.71 -8.33 28.51
CA ALA A 17 18.88 -7.18 28.21
C ALA A 17 18.80 -7.06 26.67
N TRP A 18 17.69 -7.49 26.11
CA TRP A 18 17.33 -7.14 24.74
C TRP A 18 17.16 -5.63 24.71
N GLY A 19 18.17 -4.96 24.14
CA GLY A 19 18.12 -3.54 23.89
C GLY A 19 16.94 -3.27 22.96
N GLN A 20 15.85 -2.72 23.53
CA GLN A 20 14.85 -2.03 22.75
C GLN A 20 15.59 -0.87 22.07
N SER A 21 15.87 -1.04 20.78
CA SER A 21 16.27 0.05 19.90
C SER A 21 15.18 1.12 20.05
N LYS A 22 15.52 2.25 20.70
CA LYS A 22 14.68 3.46 20.62
C LYS A 22 14.58 3.77 19.13
N ALA A 23 13.42 3.47 18.52
CA ALA A 23 13.10 3.97 17.20
C ALA A 23 13.39 5.48 17.23
N ALA A 24 14.25 5.94 16.34
CA ALA A 24 14.64 7.34 16.28
C ALA A 24 13.37 8.17 16.21
N ALA A 25 13.16 9.05 17.17
CA ALA A 25 12.02 9.95 17.19
C ALA A 25 12.06 10.72 15.85
N GLY A 26 11.06 10.51 15.00
CA GLY A 26 11.00 11.16 13.70
C GLY A 26 10.98 12.67 13.86
N LYS A 27 11.49 13.38 12.86
CA LYS A 27 11.36 14.84 12.79
C LYS A 27 9.89 15.19 12.60
N GLN A 28 9.36 16.07 13.43
CA GLN A 28 8.02 16.63 13.33
C GLN A 28 8.13 18.12 12.99
N ASP A 29 7.36 18.58 12.02
CA ASP A 29 7.43 19.97 11.57
C ASP A 29 6.15 20.37 10.82
N TYR A 30 6.05 21.62 10.43
CA TYR A 30 5.00 22.16 9.59
C TYR A 30 5.57 22.65 8.26
N LEU A 31 4.91 22.26 7.18
CA LEU A 31 5.16 22.78 5.84
C LEU A 31 4.20 23.92 5.56
N ALA A 32 4.71 25.13 5.39
CA ALA A 32 3.90 26.28 4.99
C ALA A 32 3.55 26.18 3.50
N LEU A 33 2.26 26.22 3.19
CA LEU A 33 1.71 26.22 1.85
C LEU A 33 0.82 27.45 1.65
N ALA A 34 0.41 27.71 0.42
CA ALA A 34 -0.56 28.75 0.16
C ALA A 34 -1.89 28.44 0.89
N GLY A 35 -2.27 29.30 1.83
CA GLY A 35 -3.54 29.22 2.56
C GLY A 35 -3.64 28.13 3.64
N ALA A 36 -2.56 27.44 4.01
CA ALA A 36 -2.55 26.51 5.15
C ALA A 36 -1.13 26.06 5.53
N ARG A 37 -0.98 25.48 6.71
CA ARG A 37 0.21 24.72 7.13
C ARG A 37 -0.15 23.26 7.27
N LEU A 38 0.66 22.39 6.68
CA LEU A 38 0.52 20.94 6.82
C LEU A 38 1.48 20.42 7.89
N TYR A 39 0.95 19.71 8.85
CA TYR A 39 1.76 18.93 9.79
C TYR A 39 2.30 17.67 9.11
N TYR A 40 3.57 17.40 9.26
CA TYR A 40 4.19 16.18 8.75
C TYR A 40 5.20 15.60 9.75
N GLU A 41 5.45 14.31 9.61
CA GLU A 41 6.48 13.56 10.33
C GLU A 41 7.35 12.82 9.33
N GLU A 42 8.65 12.81 9.61
CA GLU A 42 9.68 12.21 8.75
C GLU A 42 10.63 11.38 9.60
N CYS A 43 10.96 10.15 9.20
CA CYS A 43 11.86 9.28 9.93
C CYS A 43 12.63 8.32 9.02
N GLY A 44 13.67 7.72 9.58
CA GLY A 44 14.44 6.63 8.99
C GLY A 44 15.28 7.02 7.78
N THR A 45 15.83 6.00 7.16
CA THR A 45 16.65 6.08 5.96
C THR A 45 16.42 4.82 5.12
N GLY A 46 16.68 4.89 3.82
CA GLY A 46 16.44 3.77 2.90
C GLY A 46 15.48 4.15 1.78
N PRO A 47 14.76 3.18 1.21
CA PRO A 47 13.73 3.44 0.21
C PRO A 47 12.65 4.41 0.70
N ASN A 48 12.16 5.25 -0.20
CA ASN A 48 11.20 6.29 0.15
C ASN A 48 9.76 5.77 0.22
N LEU A 49 9.08 6.02 1.34
CA LEU A 49 7.66 5.76 1.53
C LEU A 49 6.90 7.04 1.89
N VAL A 50 5.74 7.26 1.28
CA VAL A 50 4.80 8.30 1.70
C VAL A 50 3.50 7.65 2.13
N LEU A 51 3.07 7.91 3.37
CA LEU A 51 1.86 7.34 3.96
C LEU A 51 0.71 8.35 3.89
N LEU A 52 -0.37 7.99 3.19
CA LEU A 52 -1.54 8.81 2.92
C LEU A 52 -2.75 8.26 3.70
N HIS A 53 -3.19 8.99 4.72
CA HIS A 53 -4.27 8.57 5.61
C HIS A 53 -5.66 8.59 4.94
N ASP A 54 -6.62 7.92 5.55
CA ASP A 54 -8.03 7.84 5.16
C ASP A 54 -8.79 9.16 5.30
N GLY A 55 -10.09 9.14 5.01
CA GLY A 55 -10.95 10.34 5.05
C GLY A 55 -11.66 10.57 6.38
N LEU A 56 -11.41 9.76 7.40
CA LEU A 56 -12.06 9.87 8.71
C LEU A 56 -11.05 10.22 9.81
N LEU A 57 -9.86 9.62 9.75
CA LEU A 57 -8.78 9.81 10.71
C LEU A 57 -7.70 10.74 10.12
N HIS A 58 -6.49 10.67 10.63
CA HIS A 58 -5.33 11.41 10.15
C HIS A 58 -4.07 10.51 10.26
N SER A 59 -2.88 11.05 10.16
CA SER A 59 -1.63 10.27 10.14
C SER A 59 -1.46 9.25 11.28
N VAL A 60 -2.21 9.39 12.38
CA VAL A 60 -2.22 8.46 13.53
C VAL A 60 -2.62 7.02 13.15
N VAL A 61 -3.31 6.82 12.03
CA VAL A 61 -3.69 5.46 11.55
C VAL A 61 -2.47 4.59 11.26
N TRP A 62 -1.30 5.20 11.10
CA TRP A 62 -0.04 4.55 10.79
C TRP A 62 0.85 4.27 12.02
N ASP A 63 0.42 4.69 13.24
CA ASP A 63 1.26 4.62 14.45
C ASP A 63 1.78 3.23 14.75
N ASP A 64 0.93 2.20 14.53
CA ASP A 64 1.28 0.82 14.85
C ASP A 64 2.30 0.21 13.86
N MET A 65 2.40 0.79 12.66
CA MET A 65 3.40 0.42 11.65
C MET A 65 4.64 1.33 11.71
N TRP A 66 4.50 2.55 12.22
CA TRP A 66 5.51 3.61 12.15
C TRP A 66 6.91 3.20 12.64
N PRO A 67 7.08 2.58 13.85
CA PRO A 67 8.40 2.19 14.33
C PRO A 67 9.12 1.19 13.44
N ALA A 68 8.38 0.20 12.89
CA ALA A 68 8.93 -0.82 12.02
C ALA A 68 9.33 -0.23 10.66
N LEU A 69 8.51 0.66 10.12
CA LEU A 69 8.80 1.34 8.85
C LEU A 69 10.00 2.28 8.99
N CYS A 70 10.10 3.09 10.04
CA CYS A 70 11.24 3.96 10.31
C CYS A 70 12.57 3.20 10.43
N GLY A 71 12.53 1.95 10.85
CA GLY A 71 13.73 1.11 10.96
C GLY A 71 14.32 0.65 9.62
N LYS A 72 13.56 0.77 8.52
CA LYS A 72 13.92 0.21 7.21
C LYS A 72 13.88 1.23 6.08
N TYR A 73 13.02 2.24 6.17
CA TYR A 73 12.66 3.14 5.09
C TYR A 73 12.87 4.59 5.49
N HIS A 74 13.04 5.45 4.49
CA HIS A 74 12.84 6.88 4.64
C HIS A 74 11.34 7.16 4.48
N VAL A 75 10.66 7.45 5.57
CA VAL A 75 9.19 7.52 5.62
C VAL A 75 8.73 8.93 5.92
N VAL A 76 7.73 9.38 5.17
CA VAL A 76 6.98 10.58 5.47
C VAL A 76 5.50 10.24 5.62
N ARG A 77 4.87 10.80 6.66
CA ARG A 77 3.42 10.86 6.81
C ARG A 77 3.01 12.29 7.12
N TYR A 78 1.84 12.70 6.70
CA TYR A 78 1.35 14.03 6.98
C TYR A 78 -0.17 14.03 7.19
N ASP A 79 -0.65 15.01 7.94
CA ASP A 79 -2.07 15.27 8.06
C ASP A 79 -2.51 16.13 6.85
N ARG A 80 -3.44 15.62 6.02
CA ARG A 80 -3.99 16.39 4.89
C ARG A 80 -4.72 17.63 5.40
N ARG A 81 -4.94 18.64 4.57
CA ARG A 81 -5.61 19.88 4.97
C ARG A 81 -6.94 19.61 5.68
N GLY A 82 -7.12 20.21 6.85
CA GLY A 82 -8.30 20.08 7.68
C GLY A 82 -8.36 18.83 8.56
N TYR A 83 -7.33 17.97 8.51
CA TYR A 83 -7.23 16.79 9.37
C TYR A 83 -6.16 16.98 10.45
N GLY A 84 -6.37 16.34 11.61
CA GLY A 84 -5.39 16.26 12.69
C GLY A 84 -4.85 17.64 13.08
N ARG A 85 -3.55 17.81 12.89
CA ARG A 85 -2.80 19.04 13.25
C ARG A 85 -2.64 20.03 12.08
N SER A 86 -3.08 19.64 10.88
CA SER A 86 -3.03 20.52 9.71
C SER A 86 -4.16 21.54 9.70
N GLU A 87 -3.86 22.72 9.16
CA GLU A 87 -4.83 23.80 9.05
C GLU A 87 -5.88 23.49 7.98
N VAL A 88 -7.08 24.03 8.19
CA VAL A 88 -8.19 23.95 7.23
C VAL A 88 -7.87 24.84 6.03
N ALA A 89 -8.18 24.38 4.83
CA ALA A 89 -8.06 25.20 3.63
C ALA A 89 -9.04 26.38 3.65
N THR A 90 -8.56 27.55 3.29
CA THR A 90 -9.36 28.79 3.17
C THR A 90 -9.61 29.21 1.72
N ALA A 91 -9.02 28.46 0.76
CA ALA A 91 -9.12 28.71 -0.68
C ALA A 91 -8.99 27.37 -1.44
N PRO A 92 -9.39 27.32 -2.72
CA PRO A 92 -9.18 26.13 -3.55
C PRO A 92 -7.73 25.64 -3.54
N PHE A 93 -7.53 24.34 -3.42
CA PHE A 93 -6.22 23.68 -3.37
C PHE A 93 -6.25 22.32 -4.08
N SER A 94 -5.08 21.89 -4.55
CA SER A 94 -4.86 20.57 -5.14
C SER A 94 -4.17 19.67 -4.10
N PRO A 95 -4.79 18.55 -3.68
CA PRO A 95 -4.12 17.56 -2.83
C PRO A 95 -2.90 16.93 -3.51
N VAL A 96 -2.91 16.85 -4.83
CA VAL A 96 -1.77 16.35 -5.65
C VAL A 96 -0.58 17.29 -5.52
N ASP A 97 -0.81 18.62 -5.60
CA ASP A 97 0.26 19.62 -5.44
C ASP A 97 0.79 19.64 -4.00
N ASP A 98 -0.09 19.49 -3.01
CA ASP A 98 0.32 19.38 -1.61
C ASP A 98 1.24 18.17 -1.40
N LEU A 99 0.89 17.00 -1.94
CA LEU A 99 1.72 15.79 -1.88
C LEU A 99 3.07 16.00 -2.56
N LEU A 100 3.09 16.64 -3.74
CA LEU A 100 4.32 16.97 -4.44
C LEU A 100 5.24 17.86 -3.59
N LEU A 101 4.68 18.85 -2.88
CA LEU A 101 5.43 19.73 -2.00
C LEU A 101 5.95 19.01 -0.75
N VAL A 102 5.16 18.09 -0.17
CA VAL A 102 5.59 17.21 0.93
C VAL A 102 6.79 16.36 0.49
N MET A 103 6.70 15.70 -0.67
CA MET A 103 7.81 14.90 -1.22
C MET A 103 9.07 15.75 -1.47
N ARG A 104 8.92 16.95 -2.04
CA ARG A 104 10.03 17.88 -2.24
C ARG A 104 10.67 18.32 -0.92
N ARG A 105 9.84 18.60 0.11
CA ARG A 105 10.33 18.95 1.46
C ARG A 105 11.16 17.84 2.07
N ALA A 106 10.74 16.59 1.88
CA ALA A 106 11.45 15.39 2.32
C ALA A 106 12.60 14.97 1.38
N ARG A 107 12.83 15.70 0.29
CA ARG A 107 13.85 15.37 -0.74
C ARG A 107 13.63 14.00 -1.39
N MET A 108 12.39 13.58 -1.50
CA MET A 108 11.99 12.35 -2.19
C MET A 108 11.75 12.66 -3.67
N GLU A 109 12.63 12.20 -4.55
CA GLU A 109 12.40 12.30 -5.99
C GLU A 109 11.33 11.33 -6.45
N ARG A 110 11.39 10.10 -5.94
CA ARG A 110 10.42 9.03 -6.17
C ARG A 110 10.11 8.33 -4.85
N ALA A 111 8.93 7.74 -4.75
CA ALA A 111 8.50 6.99 -3.56
C ALA A 111 7.47 5.91 -3.90
N VAL A 112 7.36 4.91 -3.04
CA VAL A 112 6.16 4.08 -2.95
C VAL A 112 5.11 4.86 -2.15
N LEU A 113 3.92 5.03 -2.73
CA LEU A 113 2.79 5.67 -2.07
C LEU A 113 1.93 4.60 -1.40
N VAL A 114 1.80 4.71 -0.08
CA VAL A 114 0.98 3.81 0.75
C VAL A 114 -0.27 4.57 1.15
N GLY A 115 -1.40 4.24 0.54
CA GLY A 115 -2.67 4.93 0.80
C GLY A 115 -3.66 4.06 1.56
N SER A 116 -4.48 4.67 2.41
CA SER A 116 -5.66 4.07 3.02
C SER A 116 -6.92 4.83 2.61
N SER A 117 -7.95 4.12 2.13
CA SER A 117 -9.25 4.72 1.77
C SER A 117 -9.11 5.93 0.84
N SER A 118 -9.58 7.12 1.21
CA SER A 118 -9.43 8.32 0.40
C SER A 118 -7.96 8.71 0.14
N GLY A 119 -7.01 8.23 0.94
CA GLY A 119 -5.58 8.35 0.65
C GLY A 119 -5.16 7.56 -0.58
N THR A 120 -5.89 6.48 -0.92
CA THR A 120 -5.65 5.72 -2.16
C THR A 120 -6.10 6.49 -3.40
N ALA A 121 -7.19 7.24 -3.29
CA ALA A 121 -7.64 8.11 -4.38
C ALA A 121 -6.58 9.17 -4.69
N LEU A 122 -6.03 9.83 -3.66
CA LEU A 122 -4.92 10.76 -3.82
C LEU A 122 -3.68 10.09 -4.42
N ALA A 123 -3.34 8.87 -4.00
CA ALA A 123 -2.20 8.13 -4.56
C ALA A 123 -2.38 7.84 -6.06
N LEU A 124 -3.60 7.44 -6.48
CA LEU A 124 -3.94 7.21 -7.89
C LEU A 124 -3.90 8.51 -8.71
N ASP A 125 -4.50 9.59 -8.18
CA ASP A 125 -4.48 10.92 -8.82
C ASP A 125 -3.05 11.40 -9.04
N PHE A 126 -2.20 11.25 -8.01
CA PHE A 126 -0.80 11.62 -8.06
C PHE A 126 -0.01 10.78 -9.07
N ALA A 127 -0.25 9.48 -9.11
CA ALA A 127 0.44 8.58 -10.04
C ALA A 127 0.09 8.86 -11.51
N ILE A 128 -1.13 9.35 -11.78
CA ILE A 128 -1.53 9.79 -13.11
C ILE A 128 -0.92 11.16 -13.47
N ALA A 129 -0.82 12.07 -12.50
CA ALA A 129 -0.29 13.41 -12.72
C ALA A 129 1.25 13.44 -12.76
N HIS A 130 1.92 12.56 -12.01
CA HIS A 130 3.37 12.52 -11.81
C HIS A 130 3.89 11.07 -11.87
N PRO A 131 3.71 10.33 -12.98
CA PRO A 131 4.11 8.93 -13.07
C PRO A 131 5.62 8.72 -12.83
N GLU A 132 6.45 9.70 -13.18
CA GLU A 132 7.90 9.69 -12.95
C GLU A 132 8.29 9.75 -11.46
N ARG A 133 7.36 10.11 -10.57
CA ARG A 133 7.57 10.26 -9.12
C ARG A 133 7.17 9.01 -8.32
N VAL A 134 6.52 8.02 -8.95
CA VAL A 134 5.91 6.88 -8.25
C VAL A 134 6.68 5.59 -8.58
N GLU A 135 7.22 4.94 -7.52
CA GLU A 135 7.86 3.62 -7.62
C GLU A 135 6.83 2.49 -7.57
N GLY A 136 5.77 2.68 -6.80
CA GLY A 136 4.69 1.73 -6.63
C GLY A 136 3.53 2.30 -5.85
N LEU A 137 2.37 1.66 -5.97
CA LEU A 137 1.14 2.00 -5.24
C LEU A 137 0.73 0.82 -4.34
N PHE A 138 0.68 1.06 -3.03
CA PHE A 138 0.20 0.12 -2.04
C PHE A 138 -1.11 0.67 -1.46
N LEU A 139 -2.25 0.14 -1.92
CA LEU A 139 -3.58 0.70 -1.72
C LEU A 139 -4.40 -0.17 -0.78
N ILE A 140 -4.80 0.36 0.38
CA ILE A 140 -5.57 -0.32 1.43
C ILE A 140 -6.98 0.22 1.43
N GLY A 141 -7.99 -0.63 1.24
CA GLY A 141 -9.38 -0.22 1.10
C GLY A 141 -9.58 0.82 0.00
N PRO A 142 -9.29 0.51 -1.28
CA PRO A 142 -9.22 1.50 -2.35
C PRO A 142 -10.48 2.32 -2.52
N VAL A 143 -10.29 3.61 -2.80
CA VAL A 143 -11.29 4.56 -3.30
C VAL A 143 -10.76 5.14 -4.60
N VAL A 144 -11.64 5.38 -5.58
CA VAL A 144 -11.28 5.92 -6.89
C VAL A 144 -12.13 7.15 -7.20
N HIS A 145 -11.52 8.29 -7.46
CA HIS A 145 -12.26 9.51 -7.80
C HIS A 145 -13.03 9.34 -9.12
N GLY A 146 -14.32 9.69 -9.08
CA GLY A 146 -15.24 9.55 -10.20
C GLY A 146 -16.05 8.25 -10.21
N MET A 147 -15.73 7.25 -9.38
CA MET A 147 -16.64 6.14 -9.14
C MET A 147 -17.77 6.56 -8.21
N ARG A 148 -18.96 6.06 -8.49
CA ARG A 148 -20.15 6.32 -7.64
C ARG A 148 -20.18 5.33 -6.51
N SER A 149 -20.38 5.84 -5.29
CA SER A 149 -20.74 5.01 -4.13
C SER A 149 -22.20 4.66 -4.18
N SER A 150 -22.55 3.48 -3.63
CA SER A 150 -23.95 3.04 -3.47
C SER A 150 -24.70 3.96 -2.49
N GLU A 151 -26.02 3.95 -2.60
CA GLU A 151 -26.87 4.65 -1.63
C GLU A 151 -26.64 4.12 -0.21
N TYR A 152 -26.44 2.83 -0.07
CA TYR A 152 -26.14 2.20 1.23
C TYR A 152 -24.84 2.75 1.85
N PHE A 153 -23.77 2.86 1.05
CA PHE A 153 -22.50 3.47 1.51
C PHE A 153 -22.72 4.88 2.03
N LEU A 154 -23.45 5.71 1.28
CA LEU A 154 -23.70 7.11 1.63
C LEU A 154 -24.59 7.23 2.87
N GLN A 155 -25.68 6.44 2.94
CA GLN A 155 -26.59 6.44 4.08
C GLN A 155 -25.89 5.99 5.37
N ARG A 156 -25.03 4.97 5.31
CA ARG A 156 -24.24 4.53 6.46
C ARG A 156 -23.40 5.65 7.04
N GLY A 157 -22.67 6.37 6.19
CA GLY A 157 -21.88 7.53 6.60
C GLY A 157 -22.72 8.64 7.20
N ASN A 158 -23.87 8.92 6.60
CA ASN A 158 -24.82 9.94 7.09
C ASN A 158 -25.38 9.55 8.47
N VAL A 159 -25.76 8.29 8.66
CA VAL A 159 -26.29 7.81 9.97
C VAL A 159 -25.19 7.87 11.04
N ALA A 160 -23.98 7.42 10.74
CA ALA A 160 -22.87 7.47 11.69
C ALA A 160 -22.52 8.90 12.10
N SER A 161 -22.62 9.86 11.17
CA SER A 161 -22.30 11.28 11.42
C SER A 161 -23.49 12.12 11.87
N ALA A 162 -24.71 11.59 11.88
CA ALA A 162 -25.93 12.35 12.22
C ALA A 162 -25.87 13.10 13.57
N PRO A 163 -25.24 12.59 14.65
CA PRO A 163 -25.13 13.31 15.91
C PRO A 163 -24.38 14.66 15.80
N LEU A 164 -23.55 14.84 14.79
CA LEU A 164 -22.82 16.11 14.57
C LEU A 164 -23.75 17.30 14.28
N ALA A 165 -24.96 17.06 13.78
CA ALA A 165 -25.96 18.11 13.56
C ALA A 165 -26.31 18.83 14.88
N ASN A 166 -26.22 18.14 16.01
CA ASN A 166 -26.44 18.67 17.35
C ASN A 166 -25.12 18.98 18.10
N GLY A 167 -23.97 18.89 17.43
CA GLY A 167 -22.66 19.09 18.03
C GLY A 167 -22.14 17.92 18.86
N ASP A 168 -22.84 16.76 18.84
CA ASP A 168 -22.45 15.57 19.61
C ASP A 168 -21.36 14.76 18.89
N VAL A 169 -20.14 15.27 18.99
CA VAL A 169 -18.93 14.64 18.47
C VAL A 169 -18.70 13.25 19.05
N LYS A 170 -19.03 13.07 20.34
CA LYS A 170 -18.77 11.81 21.04
C LYS A 170 -19.67 10.69 20.52
N ALA A 171 -20.96 10.96 20.31
CA ALA A 171 -21.88 9.99 19.74
C ALA A 171 -21.52 9.65 18.28
N ALA A 172 -21.10 10.62 17.48
CA ALA A 172 -20.61 10.37 16.14
C ALA A 172 -19.33 9.49 16.15
N ALA A 173 -18.38 9.79 17.02
CA ALA A 173 -17.16 8.99 17.19
C ALA A 173 -17.47 7.56 17.64
N GLU A 174 -18.47 7.39 18.52
CA GLU A 174 -18.93 6.08 18.96
C GLU A 174 -19.54 5.26 17.81
N ASN A 175 -20.42 5.89 17.00
CA ASN A 175 -21.00 5.26 15.81
C ASN A 175 -19.92 4.78 14.85
N TRP A 176 -18.96 5.63 14.50
CA TRP A 176 -17.87 5.28 13.59
C TRP A 176 -16.95 4.20 14.16
N SER A 177 -16.64 4.25 15.46
CA SER A 177 -15.77 3.25 16.09
C SER A 177 -16.44 1.85 16.17
N LYS A 178 -17.76 1.79 16.21
CA LYS A 178 -18.55 0.55 16.23
C LYS A 178 -18.93 0.03 14.84
N ASP A 179 -18.68 0.80 13.80
CA ASP A 179 -19.00 0.42 12.44
C ASP A 179 -18.29 -0.89 12.04
N PRO A 180 -19.03 -1.94 11.64
CA PRO A 180 -18.46 -3.25 11.37
C PRO A 180 -17.58 -3.29 10.12
N PHE A 181 -17.78 -2.34 9.20
CA PHE A 181 -16.94 -2.24 7.98
C PHE A 181 -15.61 -1.55 8.23
N GLN A 182 -15.53 -0.63 9.22
CA GLN A 182 -14.26 0.05 9.54
C GLN A 182 -13.25 -0.94 10.13
N VAL A 183 -13.73 -1.75 11.08
CA VAL A 183 -12.91 -2.75 11.77
C VAL A 183 -13.75 -4.02 11.91
N SER A 184 -13.26 -5.12 11.37
CA SER A 184 -13.94 -6.41 11.39
C SER A 184 -13.76 -7.12 12.74
N GLY A 185 -14.82 -7.81 13.17
CA GLY A 185 -14.80 -8.65 14.38
C GLY A 185 -14.52 -7.89 15.68
N GLU A 186 -14.05 -8.63 16.68
CA GLU A 186 -13.73 -8.12 18.02
C GLU A 186 -12.29 -7.59 18.07
N ARG A 187 -12.13 -6.29 17.93
CA ARG A 187 -10.82 -5.57 17.96
C ARG A 187 -10.95 -4.31 18.79
N PRO A 188 -11.06 -4.46 20.12
CA PRO A 188 -11.37 -3.34 21.03
C PRO A 188 -10.34 -2.22 20.98
N GLU A 189 -9.05 -2.55 20.80
CA GLU A 189 -7.98 -1.54 20.74
C GLU A 189 -8.09 -0.67 19.48
N ALA A 190 -8.31 -1.27 18.31
CA ALA A 190 -8.49 -0.51 17.06
C ALA A 190 -9.75 0.38 17.15
N ARG A 191 -10.87 -0.16 17.64
CA ARG A 191 -12.12 0.60 17.85
C ARG A 191 -11.93 1.75 18.84
N LYS A 192 -11.25 1.49 19.96
CA LYS A 192 -10.93 2.52 20.95
C LYS A 192 -10.06 3.62 20.34
N LYS A 193 -9.05 3.27 19.54
CA LYS A 193 -8.17 4.23 18.88
C LYS A 193 -8.94 5.12 17.90
N ILE A 194 -9.90 4.55 17.14
CA ILE A 194 -10.80 5.33 16.27
C ILE A 194 -11.60 6.33 17.12
N PHE A 195 -12.26 5.86 18.16
CA PHE A 195 -13.06 6.68 19.05
C PHE A 195 -12.26 7.83 19.66
N ASP A 196 -11.13 7.52 20.30
CA ASP A 196 -10.28 8.51 20.98
C ASP A 196 -9.75 9.56 19.96
N THR A 197 -9.34 9.11 18.79
CA THR A 197 -8.86 10.00 17.72
C THR A 197 -9.91 10.98 17.27
N LEU A 198 -11.14 10.52 17.03
CA LEU A 198 -12.24 11.36 16.55
C LEU A 198 -12.72 12.34 17.62
N VAL A 199 -12.76 11.92 18.89
CA VAL A 199 -13.11 12.81 20.00
C VAL A 199 -12.05 13.90 20.19
N ALA A 200 -10.78 13.55 20.07
CA ALA A 200 -9.67 14.51 20.21
C ALA A 200 -9.51 15.44 18.99
N ASN A 201 -10.02 15.03 17.83
CA ASN A 201 -9.86 15.75 16.56
C ASN A 201 -11.21 15.93 15.83
N PRO A 202 -12.17 16.67 16.40
CA PRO A 202 -13.50 16.82 15.80
C PRO A 202 -13.49 17.49 14.42
N GLN A 203 -12.42 18.19 14.06
CA GLN A 203 -12.21 18.77 12.74
C GLN A 203 -12.14 17.69 11.64
N ASN A 204 -11.77 16.46 11.96
CA ASN A 204 -11.73 15.35 11.00
C ASN A 204 -13.10 15.04 10.38
N PHE A 205 -14.20 15.38 11.08
CA PHE A 205 -15.55 15.27 10.54
C PHE A 205 -15.91 16.39 9.56
N ARG A 206 -15.14 17.48 9.58
CA ARG A 206 -15.36 18.63 8.69
C ARG A 206 -14.58 18.42 7.41
N VAL A 207 -15.08 17.56 6.53
CA VAL A 207 -14.41 17.29 5.25
C VAL A 207 -14.20 18.58 4.48
N PRO A 208 -12.97 18.93 4.10
CA PRO A 208 -12.66 20.19 3.39
C PRO A 208 -13.14 20.22 1.94
N GLY A 209 -14.10 19.40 1.58
CA GLY A 209 -14.50 19.06 0.22
C GLY A 209 -14.86 20.24 -0.70
N GLN A 210 -15.28 21.39 -0.16
CA GLN A 210 -15.65 22.53 -1.00
C GLN A 210 -14.44 23.23 -1.65
N PHE A 211 -13.25 23.10 -1.07
CA PHE A 211 -12.01 23.73 -1.59
C PHE A 211 -11.08 22.73 -2.26
N GLU A 212 -11.33 21.44 -2.13
CA GLU A 212 -10.51 20.40 -2.73
C GLU A 212 -10.78 20.28 -4.22
N LEU A 213 -9.79 20.59 -5.04
CA LEU A 213 -9.86 20.43 -6.48
C LEU A 213 -9.79 18.94 -6.82
N ARG A 214 -10.78 18.48 -7.56
CA ARG A 214 -10.85 17.09 -8.04
C ARG A 214 -10.20 16.96 -9.42
N PRO A 215 -9.62 15.80 -9.77
CA PRO A 215 -9.04 15.61 -11.10
C PRO A 215 -10.10 15.70 -12.19
N SER A 216 -9.73 16.33 -13.30
CA SER A 216 -10.55 16.43 -14.50
C SER A 216 -9.68 16.11 -15.73
N PRO A 217 -10.01 15.05 -16.51
CA PRO A 217 -11.11 14.10 -16.31
C PRO A 217 -10.96 13.24 -15.04
N PRO A 218 -12.06 12.63 -14.55
CA PRO A 218 -12.04 11.83 -13.32
C PRO A 218 -11.10 10.62 -13.42
N THR A 219 -10.44 10.29 -12.32
CA THR A 219 -9.42 9.20 -12.21
C THR A 219 -9.92 7.86 -12.72
N VAL A 220 -11.19 7.52 -12.47
CA VAL A 220 -11.80 6.27 -12.94
C VAL A 220 -11.71 6.09 -14.46
N THR A 221 -11.70 7.18 -15.24
CA THR A 221 -11.57 7.14 -16.71
C THR A 221 -10.12 7.09 -17.18
N ARG A 222 -9.17 7.15 -16.24
CA ARG A 222 -7.73 7.26 -16.49
C ARG A 222 -6.90 6.21 -15.76
N LEU A 223 -7.51 5.20 -15.15
CA LEU A 223 -6.80 4.15 -14.44
C LEU A 223 -5.77 3.42 -15.32
N SER A 224 -6.03 3.33 -16.63
CA SER A 224 -5.07 2.78 -17.61
C SER A 224 -3.80 3.61 -17.79
N ASP A 225 -3.78 4.88 -17.35
CA ASP A 225 -2.61 5.75 -17.41
C ASP A 225 -1.62 5.48 -16.25
N VAL A 226 -2.03 4.74 -15.23
CA VAL A 226 -1.17 4.38 -14.10
C VAL A 226 -0.08 3.41 -14.55
N GLN A 227 1.17 3.83 -14.46
CA GLN A 227 2.35 3.06 -14.90
C GLN A 227 3.03 2.28 -13.78
N ALA A 228 2.79 2.68 -12.53
CA ALA A 228 3.41 2.08 -11.36
C ALA A 228 2.80 0.70 -11.04
N PRO A 229 3.61 -0.27 -10.58
CA PRO A 229 3.08 -1.50 -10.03
C PRO A 229 2.13 -1.17 -8.87
N THR A 230 0.97 -1.79 -8.87
CA THR A 230 -0.11 -1.47 -7.94
C THR A 230 -0.59 -2.72 -7.21
N LEU A 231 -0.59 -2.68 -5.89
CA LEU A 231 -1.22 -3.68 -5.05
C LEU A 231 -2.41 -3.06 -4.34
N ALA A 232 -3.61 -3.58 -4.62
CA ALA A 232 -4.85 -3.19 -3.96
C ALA A 232 -5.23 -4.27 -2.93
N ILE A 233 -5.32 -3.91 -1.66
CA ILE A 233 -5.69 -4.81 -0.56
C ILE A 233 -7.04 -4.37 -0.02
N VAL A 234 -7.96 -5.32 0.16
CA VAL A 234 -9.28 -5.10 0.74
C VAL A 234 -9.57 -6.19 1.76
N GLY A 235 -10.14 -5.84 2.91
CA GLY A 235 -10.62 -6.83 3.87
C GLY A 235 -11.91 -7.49 3.37
N ASP A 236 -12.11 -8.79 3.65
CA ASP A 236 -13.36 -9.46 3.24
C ASP A 236 -14.60 -8.95 3.99
N GLY A 237 -14.39 -8.32 5.16
CA GLY A 237 -15.42 -7.63 5.94
C GLY A 237 -15.66 -6.17 5.51
N ASP A 238 -14.96 -5.64 4.51
CA ASP A 238 -15.17 -4.28 4.03
C ASP A 238 -16.49 -4.18 3.24
N ILE A 239 -16.99 -2.95 3.08
CA ILE A 239 -18.25 -2.68 2.34
C ILE A 239 -18.10 -3.00 0.85
N ALA A 240 -19.15 -3.48 0.23
CA ALA A 240 -19.18 -3.93 -1.17
C ALA A 240 -18.66 -2.88 -2.17
N ASP A 241 -18.87 -1.60 -1.90
CA ASP A 241 -18.36 -0.49 -2.73
C ASP A 241 -16.84 -0.51 -2.85
N VAL A 242 -16.13 -0.75 -1.73
CA VAL A 242 -14.68 -0.80 -1.70
C VAL A 242 -14.16 -2.02 -2.46
N HIS A 243 -14.86 -3.17 -2.37
CA HIS A 243 -14.56 -4.34 -3.21
C HIS A 243 -14.70 -4.02 -4.70
N ALA A 244 -15.75 -3.28 -5.09
CA ALA A 244 -15.96 -2.84 -6.47
C ALA A 244 -14.84 -1.88 -6.94
N PHE A 245 -14.43 -0.94 -6.08
CA PHE A 245 -13.33 -0.02 -6.39
C PHE A 245 -11.99 -0.75 -6.54
N ALA A 246 -11.69 -1.70 -5.64
CA ALA A 246 -10.50 -2.55 -5.76
C ALA A 246 -10.52 -3.41 -7.03
N GLY A 247 -11.70 -3.91 -7.43
CA GLY A 247 -11.92 -4.63 -8.68
C GLY A 247 -11.66 -3.76 -9.90
N ALA A 248 -12.14 -2.51 -9.90
CA ALA A 248 -11.89 -1.56 -10.98
C ALA A 248 -10.40 -1.21 -11.13
N VAL A 249 -9.67 -1.03 -10.00
CA VAL A 249 -8.22 -0.82 -10.02
C VAL A 249 -7.53 -2.04 -10.64
N GLN A 250 -7.87 -3.25 -10.21
CA GLN A 250 -7.28 -4.48 -10.77
C GLN A 250 -7.55 -4.63 -12.26
N ALA A 251 -8.76 -4.29 -12.72
CA ALA A 251 -9.16 -4.49 -14.10
C ALA A 251 -8.59 -3.44 -15.07
N ALA A 252 -8.36 -2.20 -14.61
CA ALA A 252 -8.01 -1.09 -15.48
C ALA A 252 -6.55 -0.63 -15.37
N VAL A 253 -5.87 -0.88 -14.24
CA VAL A 253 -4.44 -0.53 -14.09
C VAL A 253 -3.58 -1.65 -14.67
N PRO A 254 -2.70 -1.38 -15.65
CA PRO A 254 -1.97 -2.41 -16.42
C PRO A 254 -1.08 -3.34 -15.60
N ILE A 255 -0.58 -2.86 -14.44
CA ILE A 255 0.30 -3.63 -13.55
C ILE A 255 -0.33 -3.63 -12.16
N ALA A 256 -1.54 -4.16 -12.05
CA ALA A 256 -2.25 -4.23 -10.78
C ALA A 256 -2.56 -5.66 -10.33
N ARG A 257 -2.58 -5.85 -9.01
CA ARG A 257 -3.08 -7.05 -8.37
C ARG A 257 -3.98 -6.65 -7.21
N ARG A 258 -5.06 -7.41 -7.02
CA ARG A 258 -5.92 -7.31 -5.83
C ARG A 258 -5.69 -8.50 -4.91
N GLU A 259 -5.64 -8.22 -3.61
CA GLU A 259 -5.66 -9.22 -2.54
C GLU A 259 -6.87 -8.97 -1.64
N VAL A 260 -7.56 -10.04 -1.24
CA VAL A 260 -8.64 -10.00 -0.26
C VAL A 260 -8.14 -10.64 1.02
N TRP A 261 -8.11 -9.87 2.10
CA TRP A 261 -7.60 -10.34 3.39
C TRP A 261 -8.75 -10.79 4.28
N LYS A 262 -8.67 -12.04 4.72
CA LYS A 262 -9.74 -12.70 5.48
C LYS A 262 -9.80 -12.23 6.92
N GLY A 263 -11.02 -11.88 7.36
CA GLY A 263 -11.33 -11.46 8.72
C GLY A 263 -10.92 -10.02 9.02
N ASP A 264 -10.68 -9.19 8.00
CA ASP A 264 -10.33 -7.78 8.14
C ASP A 264 -11.40 -6.87 7.56
N GLY A 265 -11.50 -5.65 8.08
CA GLY A 265 -12.36 -4.58 7.59
C GLY A 265 -11.61 -3.58 6.72
N HIS A 266 -12.01 -2.31 6.81
CA HIS A 266 -11.48 -1.21 6.00
C HIS A 266 -10.10 -0.72 6.45
N LEU A 267 -9.84 -0.71 7.78
CA LEU A 267 -8.63 -0.15 8.37
C LEU A 267 -7.61 -1.25 8.74
N ILE A 268 -7.20 -2.05 7.74
CA ILE A 268 -6.28 -3.19 7.91
C ILE A 268 -4.99 -2.79 8.63
N GLN A 269 -4.48 -1.57 8.40
CA GLN A 269 -3.29 -1.04 9.06
C GLN A 269 -3.44 -0.88 10.59
N MET A 270 -4.68 -0.85 11.09
CA MET A 270 -4.98 -0.85 12.51
C MET A 270 -5.38 -2.23 13.04
N GLU A 271 -5.76 -3.15 12.15
CA GLU A 271 -6.20 -4.50 12.49
C GLU A 271 -5.05 -5.52 12.50
N LYS A 272 -4.17 -5.44 11.50
CA LYS A 272 -3.03 -6.35 11.29
C LYS A 272 -1.76 -5.59 10.89
N PRO A 273 -1.27 -4.66 11.72
CA PRO A 273 -0.13 -3.80 11.35
C PRO A 273 1.14 -4.58 11.03
N ALA A 274 1.42 -5.68 11.73
CA ALA A 274 2.61 -6.50 11.51
C ALA A 274 2.55 -7.24 10.18
N ASP A 275 1.42 -7.89 9.87
CA ASP A 275 1.23 -8.63 8.62
C ASP A 275 1.25 -7.67 7.42
N LEU A 276 0.60 -6.51 7.58
CA LEU A 276 0.57 -5.48 6.54
C LEU A 276 1.97 -4.89 6.30
N THR A 277 2.76 -4.68 7.35
CA THR A 277 4.16 -4.25 7.24
C THR A 277 4.99 -5.28 6.48
N ALA A 278 4.87 -6.56 6.82
CA ALA A 278 5.58 -7.63 6.11
C ALA A 278 5.18 -7.71 4.62
N ARG A 279 3.88 -7.51 4.32
CA ARG A 279 3.40 -7.48 2.94
C ARG A 279 3.89 -6.25 2.17
N LEU A 280 3.97 -5.10 2.83
CA LEU A 280 4.56 -3.88 2.27
C LEU A 280 6.05 -4.06 1.99
N ASP A 281 6.81 -4.66 2.91
CA ASP A 281 8.23 -4.98 2.72
C ASP A 281 8.44 -5.81 1.44
N ALA A 282 7.64 -6.87 1.27
CA ALA A 282 7.70 -7.71 0.07
C ALA A 282 7.34 -6.95 -1.21
N PHE A 283 6.37 -6.04 -1.15
CA PHE A 283 5.98 -5.21 -2.28
C PHE A 283 7.07 -4.20 -2.66
N VAL A 284 7.64 -3.49 -1.70
CA VAL A 284 8.71 -2.50 -1.93
C VAL A 284 9.93 -3.16 -2.57
N ALA A 285 10.35 -4.32 -2.05
CA ALA A 285 11.50 -5.06 -2.58
C ALA A 285 11.35 -5.39 -4.08
N VAL A 286 10.11 -5.64 -4.54
CA VAL A 286 9.82 -5.91 -5.94
C VAL A 286 9.65 -4.62 -6.75
N ALA A 287 8.97 -3.61 -6.19
CA ALA A 287 8.71 -2.34 -6.87
C ALA A 287 10.00 -1.59 -7.23
N GLU A 288 11.01 -1.65 -6.34
CA GLU A 288 12.32 -1.02 -6.52
C GLU A 288 13.32 -1.86 -7.31
N ARG A 289 12.95 -3.09 -7.66
CA ARG A 289 13.85 -3.98 -8.40
C ARG A 289 14.26 -3.35 -9.74
N LYS A 290 15.57 -3.33 -10.00
CA LYS A 290 16.12 -2.79 -11.24
C LYS A 290 15.62 -3.59 -12.44
N ILE A 291 15.08 -2.89 -13.42
CA ILE A 291 14.69 -3.46 -14.71
C ILE A 291 15.83 -3.22 -15.71
N VAL A 292 16.19 -4.27 -16.43
CA VAL A 292 17.17 -4.18 -17.53
C VAL A 292 16.46 -4.25 -18.88
N THR A 293 17.04 -3.60 -19.87
CA THR A 293 16.55 -3.70 -21.26
C THR A 293 17.14 -4.94 -21.92
N VAL A 294 16.29 -5.79 -22.45
CA VAL A 294 16.68 -6.98 -23.23
C VAL A 294 16.33 -6.74 -24.70
N SER A 295 17.22 -7.14 -25.61
CA SER A 295 16.99 -6.92 -27.04
C SER A 295 15.73 -7.68 -27.53
N PRO A 296 14.97 -7.11 -28.48
CA PRO A 296 13.80 -7.79 -29.06
C PRO A 296 14.16 -9.13 -29.72
N ALA A 297 15.39 -9.31 -30.18
CA ALA A 297 15.86 -10.58 -30.74
C ALA A 297 15.87 -11.68 -29.66
N ILE A 298 16.42 -11.39 -28.48
CA ILE A 298 16.45 -12.31 -27.34
C ILE A 298 15.02 -12.56 -26.81
N LEU A 299 14.21 -11.52 -26.69
CA LEU A 299 12.82 -11.67 -26.21
C LEU A 299 12.00 -12.62 -27.09
N ARG A 300 12.16 -12.57 -28.44
CA ARG A 300 11.47 -13.49 -29.37
C ARG A 300 11.83 -14.95 -29.17
N GLU A 301 13.00 -15.27 -28.65
CA GLU A 301 13.39 -16.65 -28.38
C GLU A 301 12.59 -17.28 -27.24
N TYR A 302 12.06 -16.46 -26.34
CA TYR A 302 11.25 -16.89 -25.18
C TYR A 302 9.76 -17.05 -25.51
N VAL A 303 9.29 -16.50 -26.64
CA VAL A 303 7.91 -16.63 -27.08
C VAL A 303 7.56 -18.10 -27.34
N GLY A 304 6.46 -18.56 -26.79
CA GLY A 304 6.01 -19.95 -26.94
C GLY A 304 5.08 -20.43 -25.86
N THR A 305 4.73 -21.70 -25.92
CA THR A 305 3.84 -22.36 -24.96
C THR A 305 4.69 -23.16 -23.95
N TYR A 306 4.27 -23.12 -22.69
CA TYR A 306 4.98 -23.76 -21.57
C TYR A 306 3.99 -24.56 -20.73
N ALA A 307 4.40 -25.75 -20.27
CA ALA A 307 3.57 -26.65 -19.48
C ALA A 307 3.36 -26.13 -18.04
N LEU A 308 2.68 -24.99 -17.94
CA LEU A 308 2.25 -24.34 -16.70
C LEU A 308 0.73 -24.33 -16.67
N GLY A 309 0.14 -25.19 -15.83
CA GLY A 309 -1.31 -25.30 -15.69
C GLY A 309 -2.00 -26.08 -16.81
N SER A 310 -3.32 -26.02 -16.85
CA SER A 310 -4.19 -26.60 -17.87
C SER A 310 -5.35 -25.64 -18.15
N PRO A 311 -5.39 -25.02 -19.33
CA PRO A 311 -4.45 -25.15 -20.47
C PRO A 311 -3.03 -24.67 -20.14
N PRO A 312 -2.01 -25.08 -20.94
CA PRO A 312 -0.65 -24.56 -20.84
C PRO A 312 -0.60 -23.05 -21.02
N ALA A 313 0.29 -22.39 -20.25
CA ALA A 313 0.48 -20.96 -20.36
C ALA A 313 1.25 -20.57 -21.64
N LYS A 314 0.99 -19.40 -22.16
CA LYS A 314 1.73 -18.82 -23.28
C LYS A 314 2.57 -17.65 -22.83
N ILE A 315 3.75 -17.51 -23.45
CA ILE A 315 4.58 -16.31 -23.34
C ILE A 315 4.58 -15.65 -24.71
N GLU A 316 4.12 -14.43 -24.76
CA GLU A 316 4.01 -13.62 -25.98
C GLU A 316 4.88 -12.36 -25.88
N LEU A 317 5.22 -11.77 -27.02
CA LEU A 317 5.94 -10.51 -27.09
C LEU A 317 4.95 -9.40 -27.50
N GLU A 318 4.64 -8.51 -26.58
CA GLU A 318 3.85 -7.33 -26.84
C GLU A 318 4.75 -6.08 -26.81
N LYS A 319 4.81 -5.39 -27.96
CA LYS A 319 5.69 -4.23 -28.15
C LYS A 319 7.15 -4.60 -27.84
N ASP A 320 7.63 -4.26 -26.67
CA ASP A 320 9.02 -4.45 -26.20
C ASP A 320 9.12 -5.32 -24.92
N ARG A 321 8.05 -6.05 -24.57
CA ARG A 321 7.93 -6.78 -23.31
C ARG A 321 7.32 -8.16 -23.50
N LEU A 322 7.82 -9.13 -22.73
CA LEU A 322 7.14 -10.42 -22.60
C LEU A 322 5.89 -10.30 -21.73
N VAL A 323 4.85 -11.00 -22.13
CA VAL A 323 3.60 -11.15 -21.39
C VAL A 323 3.32 -12.63 -21.22
N LEU A 324 2.99 -13.03 -19.99
CA LEU A 324 2.59 -14.39 -19.64
C LEU A 324 1.05 -14.46 -19.64
N GLU A 325 0.47 -15.16 -20.61
CA GLU A 325 -0.95 -15.48 -20.68
C GLU A 325 -1.24 -16.75 -19.88
N ILE A 326 -2.14 -16.67 -18.91
CA ILE A 326 -2.56 -17.80 -18.08
C ILE A 326 -4.06 -18.03 -18.25
N GLY A 327 -4.44 -19.25 -18.72
CA GLY A 327 -5.84 -19.67 -18.82
C GLY A 327 -6.65 -18.96 -19.92
N GLY A 328 -6.02 -18.15 -20.76
CA GLY A 328 -6.67 -17.43 -21.86
C GLY A 328 -7.29 -16.07 -21.47
N ASP A 329 -7.30 -15.72 -20.18
CA ASP A 329 -8.03 -14.54 -19.67
C ASP A 329 -7.17 -13.58 -18.84
N VAL A 330 -5.90 -13.93 -18.57
CA VAL A 330 -5.04 -13.13 -17.70
C VAL A 330 -3.68 -12.90 -18.33
N ASP A 331 -3.40 -11.65 -18.66
CA ASP A 331 -2.12 -11.18 -19.18
C ASP A 331 -1.26 -10.59 -18.05
N VAL A 332 -0.10 -11.21 -17.82
CA VAL A 332 0.83 -10.81 -16.77
C VAL A 332 2.10 -10.27 -17.40
N PRO A 333 2.36 -8.97 -17.32
CA PRO A 333 3.58 -8.38 -17.89
C PRO A 333 4.82 -8.83 -17.11
N LEU A 334 5.86 -9.23 -17.85
CA LEU A 334 7.14 -9.69 -17.33
C LEU A 334 8.20 -8.61 -17.50
N PHE A 335 8.98 -8.38 -16.44
CA PHE A 335 10.04 -7.40 -16.40
C PHE A 335 11.39 -8.09 -16.27
N ALA A 336 12.37 -7.71 -17.08
CA ALA A 336 13.67 -8.35 -17.08
C ALA A 336 14.54 -7.90 -15.90
N ALA A 337 15.09 -8.86 -15.14
CA ALA A 337 16.17 -8.65 -14.19
C ALA A 337 17.55 -8.97 -14.81
N SER A 338 17.56 -9.85 -15.82
CA SER A 338 18.71 -10.16 -16.68
C SER A 338 18.21 -10.59 -18.06
N GLU A 339 19.12 -11.02 -18.95
CA GLU A 339 18.70 -11.58 -20.25
C GLU A 339 17.83 -12.82 -20.12
N SER A 340 18.03 -13.66 -19.09
CA SER A 340 17.32 -14.94 -18.91
C SER A 340 16.37 -14.98 -17.72
N LEU A 341 16.42 -13.97 -16.85
CA LEU A 341 15.59 -13.88 -15.63
C LEU A 341 14.63 -12.72 -15.71
N PHE A 342 13.35 -13.02 -15.61
CA PHE A 342 12.24 -12.06 -15.61
C PHE A 342 11.46 -12.16 -14.30
N PHE A 343 10.69 -11.14 -13.97
CA PHE A 343 9.86 -11.14 -12.77
C PHE A 343 8.54 -10.40 -12.95
N VAL A 344 7.57 -10.76 -12.12
CA VAL A 344 6.26 -10.10 -12.04
C VAL A 344 6.30 -9.01 -10.98
N ARG A 345 6.10 -7.75 -11.35
CA ARG A 345 6.25 -6.58 -10.44
C ARG A 345 5.23 -6.52 -9.30
N THR A 346 4.16 -7.29 -9.35
CA THR A 346 3.14 -7.27 -8.30
C THR A 346 3.27 -8.43 -7.31
N THR A 347 3.90 -9.53 -7.71
CA THR A 347 4.03 -10.75 -6.88
C THR A 347 5.46 -11.07 -6.47
N GLY A 348 6.45 -10.65 -7.26
CA GLY A 348 7.83 -11.06 -7.10
C GLY A 348 8.12 -12.47 -7.66
N THR A 349 7.13 -13.11 -8.26
CA THR A 349 7.35 -14.40 -8.98
C THR A 349 8.38 -14.19 -10.07
N GLU A 350 9.39 -15.07 -10.12
CA GLU A 350 10.46 -15.02 -11.12
C GLU A 350 10.30 -16.11 -12.16
N LEU A 351 10.69 -15.80 -13.38
CA LEU A 351 10.72 -16.71 -14.53
C LEU A 351 12.14 -16.77 -15.07
N GLU A 352 12.82 -17.90 -14.88
CA GLU A 352 14.19 -18.14 -15.36
C GLU A 352 14.15 -19.09 -16.57
N PHE A 353 14.56 -18.60 -17.74
CA PHE A 353 14.56 -19.39 -18.96
C PHE A 353 15.77 -20.31 -19.05
N GLU A 354 15.50 -21.60 -19.30
CA GLU A 354 16.52 -22.64 -19.48
C GLU A 354 16.86 -22.80 -20.97
N ARG A 355 18.16 -22.89 -21.25
CA ARG A 355 18.66 -23.21 -22.62
C ARG A 355 19.42 -24.52 -22.60
N ASN A 356 19.32 -25.28 -23.69
CA ASN A 356 20.16 -26.46 -23.90
C ASN A 356 21.57 -26.06 -24.43
N ALA A 357 22.44 -27.08 -24.61
CA ALA A 357 23.80 -26.85 -25.09
C ALA A 357 23.89 -26.17 -26.49
N ALA A 358 22.83 -26.25 -27.29
CA ALA A 358 22.72 -25.58 -28.60
C ALA A 358 22.13 -24.14 -28.46
N GLY A 359 21.94 -23.63 -27.26
CA GLY A 359 21.40 -22.31 -26.98
C GLY A 359 19.88 -22.19 -27.14
N LYS A 360 19.16 -23.26 -27.48
CA LYS A 360 17.70 -23.24 -27.68
C LYS A 360 16.98 -23.26 -26.33
N VAL A 361 15.95 -22.41 -26.18
CA VAL A 361 15.08 -22.37 -24.99
C VAL A 361 14.26 -23.65 -24.90
N THR A 362 14.34 -24.36 -23.77
CA THR A 362 13.71 -25.67 -23.55
C THR A 362 12.69 -25.69 -22.42
N ALA A 363 12.79 -24.77 -21.48
CA ALA A 363 11.87 -24.64 -20.36
C ALA A 363 11.92 -23.25 -19.75
N VAL A 364 11.00 -22.98 -18.85
CA VAL A 364 11.06 -21.88 -17.89
C VAL A 364 10.92 -22.44 -16.48
N PHE A 365 11.75 -21.98 -15.55
CA PHE A 365 11.57 -22.21 -14.12
C PHE A 365 10.78 -21.09 -13.52
N ILE A 366 9.73 -21.41 -12.79
CA ILE A 366 8.95 -20.45 -11.99
C ILE A 366 9.43 -20.55 -10.55
N HIS A 367 9.92 -19.46 -10.01
CA HIS A 367 10.32 -19.30 -8.61
C HIS A 367 9.28 -18.44 -7.91
N ASN A 368 8.48 -19.04 -7.05
CA ASN A 368 7.50 -18.31 -6.26
C ASN A 368 8.15 -17.70 -5.00
N PRO A 369 7.62 -16.59 -4.46
CA PRO A 369 8.14 -15.97 -3.25
C PRO A 369 8.11 -16.86 -2.01
N ASP A 370 7.26 -17.90 -1.99
CA ASP A 370 7.17 -18.92 -0.94
C ASP A 370 8.29 -19.99 -1.02
N GLY A 371 9.20 -19.85 -1.99
CA GLY A 371 10.33 -20.77 -2.22
C GLY A 371 10.00 -21.97 -3.11
N VAL A 372 8.76 -22.10 -3.57
CA VAL A 372 8.38 -23.18 -4.51
C VAL A 372 8.99 -22.89 -5.89
N ARG A 373 9.72 -23.89 -6.44
CA ARG A 373 10.31 -23.85 -7.77
C ARG A 373 9.66 -24.92 -8.66
N VAL A 374 9.14 -24.51 -9.80
CA VAL A 374 8.49 -25.40 -10.77
C VAL A 374 9.17 -25.27 -12.12
N ARG A 375 9.57 -26.41 -12.72
CA ARG A 375 10.09 -26.44 -14.08
C ARG A 375 8.96 -26.69 -15.07
N CYS A 376 8.76 -25.78 -16.01
CA CYS A 376 7.72 -25.80 -17.02
C CYS A 376 8.38 -26.01 -18.40
N PRO A 377 8.40 -27.25 -18.96
CA PRO A 377 8.93 -27.50 -20.29
C PRO A 377 8.21 -26.68 -21.36
N ARG A 378 8.96 -26.27 -22.39
CA ARG A 378 8.38 -25.67 -23.60
C ARG A 378 7.74 -26.78 -24.41
N THR A 379 6.50 -26.56 -24.87
CA THR A 379 5.71 -27.55 -25.63
C THR A 379 5.66 -27.19 -27.14
#